data_52c9261552ef73fb75060c7598f4e6a3
#
_entry.id   52c9261552ef73fb75060c7598f4e6a3
#
_cell.length_a   1.000
_cell.length_b   1.000
_cell.length_c   1.000
_cell.angle_alpha   90.00
_cell.angle_beta   90.00
_cell.angle_gamma   90.00
#
_symmetry.space_group_name_H-M   'P 1'
#
loop_
_entity.id
_entity.type
_entity.pdbx_description
1 polymer ?
#
loop_
_entity_poly.entity_id
_entity_poly.type
_entity_poly.pdbx_seq_one_letter_code
_entity_poly.pdbx_strand_id
1 'polypeptide(L)'
;MKAIASNKPEKPVKETPLNKQFNQVKAKYPGALLLFRVGDFYETFGEDAVKTSRILGITLTKRNNGGSNEELAGFPHHSLDTHLPKLVRAGERVAICDQLEDPAMAKGIVKRGVTELVTPGVSFNDNVLDTRRNNYLAAVHFGKGGASHPADEFGIAFLDISTGEFLASQGNAAYIDKLLQSFNPAEVLYCKRNRAEFGTLFGDKFHTFTLEDWAFTYDFGYNYLRQHFQTTSLKGFGFEGMPDGIIAAGVILHYLNETEHKDLQHITRVTRLEEDRYVWLDRFTIRNLELTAAQQEGGVPLIQILDQTVTPMGARLLRKWLNLPLKEKALIDERLNMVSLLTDDIEYALPLGALGRLFGGGFARRELVRLCPSKSR
;
A
#
# COMPACT_ATOMS: atom_id res chain seq x y z
N MET A 1 -36.10 15.17 -55.22
CA MET A 1 -34.90 14.28 -55.34
C MET A 1 -33.79 14.84 -54.51
N LYS A 2 -33.55 14.36 -53.28
CA LYS A 2 -32.44 14.71 -52.44
C LYS A 2 -31.36 13.62 -52.60
N ALA A 3 -30.16 14.06 -52.97
CA ALA A 3 -29.02 13.20 -53.20
C ALA A 3 -28.61 12.44 -51.93
N ILE A 4 -28.47 11.15 -52.08
CA ILE A 4 -27.94 10.21 -51.07
C ILE A 4 -26.42 10.48 -50.94
N ALA A 5 -25.97 10.97 -49.76
CA ALA A 5 -24.57 11.11 -49.45
C ALA A 5 -23.92 9.71 -49.39
N SER A 6 -22.95 9.50 -50.28
CA SER A 6 -22.17 8.27 -50.32
C SER A 6 -21.28 8.17 -49.11
N ASN A 7 -21.56 7.21 -48.24
CA ASN A 7 -20.69 6.78 -47.14
C ASN A 7 -19.43 6.16 -47.75
N LYS A 8 -18.32 6.92 -47.85
CA LYS A 8 -17.01 6.34 -48.17
C LYS A 8 -16.58 5.47 -46.97
N PRO A 9 -16.14 4.24 -47.21
CA PRO A 9 -15.57 3.43 -46.14
C PRO A 9 -14.33 4.13 -45.60
N GLU A 10 -14.29 4.37 -44.29
CA GLU A 10 -13.14 4.87 -43.57
C GLU A 10 -11.96 3.91 -43.83
N LYS A 11 -10.86 4.46 -44.33
CA LYS A 11 -9.63 3.69 -44.53
C LYS A 11 -9.17 3.18 -43.17
N PRO A 12 -8.73 1.91 -43.06
CA PRO A 12 -8.21 1.39 -41.80
C PRO A 12 -7.05 2.28 -41.35
N VAL A 13 -7.20 2.86 -40.14
CA VAL A 13 -6.20 3.71 -39.49
C VAL A 13 -4.94 2.86 -39.31
N LYS A 14 -3.85 3.21 -39.98
CA LYS A 14 -2.57 2.53 -39.80
C LYS A 14 -2.01 2.92 -38.44
N GLU A 15 -2.16 2.02 -37.48
CA GLU A 15 -1.60 2.18 -36.14
C GLU A 15 -0.07 2.37 -36.24
N THR A 16 0.43 3.42 -35.59
CA THR A 16 1.89 3.66 -35.54
C THR A 16 2.56 2.59 -34.69
N PRO A 17 3.82 2.22 -35.00
CA PRO A 17 4.53 1.21 -34.23
C PRO A 17 4.65 1.56 -32.73
N LEU A 18 4.72 2.85 -32.38
CA LEU A 18 4.70 3.34 -31.00
C LEU A 18 3.38 3.04 -30.31
N ASN A 19 2.24 3.34 -30.96
CA ASN A 19 0.91 3.04 -30.44
C ASN A 19 0.68 1.54 -30.27
N LYS A 20 1.17 0.74 -31.22
CA LYS A 20 1.10 -0.72 -31.10
C LYS A 20 1.81 -1.20 -29.83
N GLN A 21 3.00 -0.66 -29.55
CA GLN A 21 3.75 -0.99 -28.33
C GLN A 21 3.00 -0.51 -27.07
N PHE A 22 2.46 0.72 -27.09
CA PHE A 22 1.64 1.25 -26.00
C PHE A 22 0.44 0.35 -25.72
N ASN A 23 -0.35 0.02 -26.73
CA ASN A 23 -1.55 -0.82 -26.60
C ASN A 23 -1.21 -2.23 -26.08
N GLN A 24 -0.08 -2.81 -26.51
CA GLN A 24 0.39 -4.10 -26.01
C GLN A 24 0.74 -4.06 -24.53
N VAL A 25 1.36 -2.96 -24.05
CA VAL A 25 1.69 -2.79 -22.64
C VAL A 25 0.41 -2.51 -21.85
N LYS A 26 -0.45 -1.60 -22.32
CA LYS A 26 -1.71 -1.24 -21.66
C LYS A 26 -2.63 -2.45 -21.47
N ALA A 27 -2.69 -3.35 -22.44
CA ALA A 27 -3.50 -4.57 -22.36
C ALA A 27 -3.04 -5.54 -21.25
N LYS A 28 -1.78 -5.49 -20.84
CA LYS A 28 -1.26 -6.30 -19.73
C LYS A 28 -1.60 -5.71 -18.35
N TYR A 29 -1.84 -4.40 -18.27
CA TYR A 29 -2.14 -3.68 -17.03
C TYR A 29 -3.50 -2.96 -17.13
N PRO A 30 -4.59 -3.70 -17.28
CA PRO A 30 -5.93 -3.11 -17.36
C PRO A 30 -6.25 -2.40 -16.04
N GLY A 31 -6.79 -1.18 -16.14
CA GLY A 31 -7.14 -0.37 -14.95
C GLY A 31 -5.98 0.38 -14.31
N ALA A 32 -4.73 0.22 -14.78
CA ALA A 32 -3.61 1.08 -14.37
C ALA A 32 -3.44 2.25 -15.34
N LEU A 33 -3.15 3.43 -14.83
CA LEU A 33 -2.73 4.60 -15.61
C LEU A 33 -1.31 4.32 -16.11
N LEU A 34 -1.10 4.33 -17.42
CA LEU A 34 0.19 4.00 -18.01
C LEU A 34 1.02 5.25 -18.29
N LEU A 35 2.09 5.46 -17.53
CA LEU A 35 3.12 6.44 -17.81
C LEU A 35 4.12 5.83 -18.80
N PHE A 36 4.02 6.20 -20.07
CA PHE A 36 4.79 5.61 -21.14
C PHE A 36 5.94 6.52 -21.55
N ARG A 37 7.19 6.06 -21.40
CA ARG A 37 8.39 6.86 -21.70
C ARG A 37 8.57 7.07 -23.19
N VAL A 38 8.51 8.34 -23.62
CA VAL A 38 8.77 8.77 -25.01
C VAL A 38 9.83 9.86 -24.98
N GLY A 39 11.07 9.50 -25.31
CA GLY A 39 12.22 10.40 -25.18
C GLY A 39 12.38 10.89 -23.74
N ASP A 40 12.33 12.21 -23.56
CA ASP A 40 12.50 12.85 -22.24
C ASP A 40 11.18 13.06 -21.46
N PHE A 41 10.06 12.49 -21.95
CA PHE A 41 8.75 12.64 -21.34
C PHE A 41 8.16 11.31 -20.93
N TYR A 42 7.34 11.31 -19.87
CA TYR A 42 6.29 10.34 -19.66
C TYR A 42 5.02 10.87 -20.30
N GLU A 43 4.49 10.13 -21.26
CA GLU A 43 3.26 10.45 -21.99
C GLU A 43 2.15 9.48 -21.57
N THR A 44 0.94 9.98 -21.48
CA THR A 44 -0.29 9.22 -21.29
C THR A 44 -1.24 9.48 -22.44
N PHE A 45 -2.04 8.47 -22.85
CA PHE A 45 -2.90 8.57 -24.03
C PHE A 45 -4.37 8.26 -23.67
N GLY A 46 -5.30 8.79 -24.45
CA GLY A 46 -6.72 8.54 -24.32
C GLY A 46 -7.29 8.89 -22.93
N GLU A 47 -8.01 7.95 -22.32
CA GLU A 47 -8.60 8.15 -20.99
C GLU A 47 -7.56 8.42 -19.89
N ASP A 48 -6.39 7.77 -19.99
CA ASP A 48 -5.29 7.99 -19.03
C ASP A 48 -4.79 9.43 -19.12
N ALA A 49 -4.74 10.03 -20.33
CA ALA A 49 -4.34 11.42 -20.52
C ALA A 49 -5.34 12.39 -19.88
N VAL A 50 -6.63 12.15 -20.03
CA VAL A 50 -7.68 12.97 -19.41
C VAL A 50 -7.59 12.92 -17.89
N LYS A 51 -7.40 11.74 -17.32
CA LYS A 51 -7.21 11.56 -15.86
C LYS A 51 -5.94 12.27 -15.37
N THR A 52 -4.82 12.05 -16.05
CA THR A 52 -3.52 12.64 -15.71
C THR A 52 -3.58 14.17 -15.75
N SER A 53 -4.14 14.74 -16.82
CA SER A 53 -4.32 16.18 -16.96
C SER A 53 -5.14 16.76 -15.79
N ARG A 54 -6.27 16.12 -15.46
CA ARG A 54 -7.15 16.56 -14.38
C ARG A 54 -6.48 16.51 -13.00
N ILE A 55 -5.80 15.42 -12.69
CA ILE A 55 -5.18 15.21 -11.36
C ILE A 55 -3.95 16.10 -11.18
N LEU A 56 -3.12 16.20 -12.22
CA LEU A 56 -1.86 16.94 -12.14
C LEU A 56 -2.00 18.43 -12.43
N GLY A 57 -3.13 18.86 -13.05
CA GLY A 57 -3.32 20.23 -13.51
C GLY A 57 -2.43 20.59 -14.72
N ILE A 58 -2.03 19.59 -15.54
CA ILE A 58 -1.21 19.81 -16.74
C ILE A 58 -2.06 19.87 -18.01
N THR A 59 -1.50 20.44 -19.07
CA THR A 59 -2.21 20.65 -20.32
C THR A 59 -2.59 19.34 -21.01
N LEU A 60 -3.87 19.19 -21.36
CA LEU A 60 -4.37 18.15 -22.24
C LEU A 60 -4.22 18.59 -23.68
N THR A 61 -3.48 17.84 -24.47
CA THR A 61 -3.26 18.10 -25.91
C THR A 61 -3.83 16.95 -26.74
N LYS A 62 -3.72 17.06 -28.07
CA LYS A 62 -4.10 15.99 -29.00
C LYS A 62 -2.94 15.64 -29.91
N ARG A 63 -2.71 14.36 -30.10
CA ARG A 63 -1.72 13.84 -31.03
C ARG A 63 -2.40 13.16 -32.20
N ASN A 64 -1.93 13.43 -33.40
CA ASN A 64 -2.38 12.70 -34.58
C ASN A 64 -1.63 11.37 -34.70
N ASN A 65 -2.35 10.25 -34.55
CA ASN A 65 -1.83 8.89 -34.61
C ASN A 65 -2.30 8.18 -35.89
N GLY A 66 -1.85 8.68 -37.04
CA GLY A 66 -2.13 8.00 -38.32
C GLY A 66 -3.55 8.21 -38.85
N GLY A 67 -4.24 9.29 -38.44
CA GLY A 67 -5.57 9.66 -38.91
C GLY A 67 -6.64 9.80 -37.80
N SER A 68 -6.37 9.37 -36.58
CA SER A 68 -7.17 9.66 -35.38
C SER A 68 -6.46 10.66 -34.49
N ASN A 69 -7.21 11.61 -33.93
CA ASN A 69 -6.73 12.51 -32.89
C ASN A 69 -6.97 11.85 -31.55
N GLU A 70 -5.92 11.53 -30.82
CA GLU A 70 -5.96 10.92 -29.49
C GLU A 70 -5.54 11.95 -28.44
N GLU A 71 -6.20 11.98 -27.31
CA GLU A 71 -5.83 12.81 -26.16
C GLU A 71 -4.44 12.42 -25.66
N LEU A 72 -3.62 13.44 -25.35
CA LEU A 72 -2.26 13.31 -24.86
C LEU A 72 -2.04 14.24 -23.68
N ALA A 73 -1.50 13.74 -22.61
CA ALA A 73 -0.93 14.54 -21.52
C ALA A 73 0.43 13.95 -21.14
N GLY A 74 1.37 14.80 -20.77
CA GLY A 74 2.71 14.33 -20.42
C GLY A 74 3.49 15.36 -19.62
N PHE A 75 4.55 14.88 -18.99
CA PHE A 75 5.48 15.69 -18.21
C PHE A 75 6.90 15.15 -18.37
N PRO A 76 7.93 16.01 -18.16
CA PRO A 76 9.33 15.61 -18.25
C PRO A 76 9.65 14.46 -17.28
N HIS A 77 10.41 13.46 -17.73
CA HIS A 77 10.67 12.26 -16.93
C HIS A 77 11.37 12.55 -15.58
N HIS A 78 12.24 13.57 -15.54
CA HIS A 78 12.90 13.98 -14.29
C HIS A 78 11.93 14.57 -13.25
N SER A 79 10.69 14.86 -13.65
CA SER A 79 9.63 15.35 -12.75
C SER A 79 8.74 14.21 -12.21
N LEU A 80 9.09 12.94 -12.44
CA LEU A 80 8.33 11.78 -11.98
C LEU A 80 8.07 11.84 -10.47
N ASP A 81 9.11 12.12 -9.68
CA ASP A 81 9.02 12.20 -8.21
C ASP A 81 8.06 13.30 -7.71
N THR A 82 7.77 14.30 -8.53
CA THR A 82 6.81 15.37 -8.20
C THR A 82 5.38 15.00 -8.59
N HIS A 83 5.19 14.26 -9.68
CA HIS A 83 3.88 13.97 -10.27
C HIS A 83 3.31 12.62 -9.82
N LEU A 84 4.13 11.58 -9.71
CA LEU A 84 3.72 10.25 -9.29
C LEU A 84 2.97 10.26 -7.94
N PRO A 85 3.46 10.97 -6.89
CA PRO A 85 2.76 11.04 -5.62
C PRO A 85 1.33 11.59 -5.72
N LYS A 86 1.10 12.54 -6.60
CA LYS A 86 -0.23 13.14 -6.80
C LYS A 86 -1.21 12.15 -7.44
N LEU A 87 -0.75 11.39 -8.41
CA LEU A 87 -1.55 10.34 -9.07
C LEU A 87 -1.92 9.23 -8.10
N VAL A 88 -0.94 8.73 -7.34
CA VAL A 88 -1.14 7.64 -6.38
C VAL A 88 -2.05 8.09 -5.21
N ARG A 89 -1.86 9.30 -4.67
CA ARG A 89 -2.74 9.87 -3.63
C ARG A 89 -4.16 10.12 -4.11
N ALA A 90 -4.36 10.29 -5.41
CA ALA A 90 -5.70 10.36 -6.03
C ALA A 90 -6.36 8.97 -6.16
N GLY A 91 -5.67 7.90 -5.76
CA GLY A 91 -6.16 6.52 -5.80
C GLY A 91 -5.88 5.80 -7.11
N GLU A 92 -5.12 6.41 -8.03
CA GLU A 92 -4.78 5.76 -9.31
C GLU A 92 -3.64 4.74 -9.10
N ARG A 93 -3.75 3.62 -9.79
CA ARG A 93 -2.66 2.65 -9.96
C ARG A 93 -1.84 3.09 -11.16
N VAL A 94 -0.54 3.24 -11.02
CA VAL A 94 0.33 3.83 -12.04
C VAL A 94 1.37 2.84 -12.49
N ALA A 95 1.30 2.41 -13.75
CA ALA A 95 2.32 1.57 -14.38
C ALA A 95 3.40 2.48 -15.01
N ILE A 96 4.62 2.38 -14.52
CA ILE A 96 5.78 3.12 -15.05
C ILE A 96 6.41 2.26 -16.13
N CYS A 97 6.36 2.74 -17.37
CA CYS A 97 6.89 2.04 -18.53
C CYS A 97 8.11 2.78 -19.08
N ASP A 98 9.29 2.25 -18.82
CA ASP A 98 10.56 2.81 -19.22
C ASP A 98 11.17 2.14 -20.47
N GLN A 99 12.18 2.82 -21.02
CA GLN A 99 13.01 2.30 -22.10
C GLN A 99 13.98 1.26 -21.52
N LEU A 100 13.95 0.04 -22.07
CA LEU A 100 14.78 -1.07 -21.59
C LEU A 100 16.13 -1.16 -22.30
N GLU A 101 16.37 -0.31 -23.30
CA GLU A 101 17.60 -0.26 -24.08
C GLU A 101 17.96 1.20 -24.40
N ASP A 102 19.25 1.44 -24.66
CA ASP A 102 19.73 2.78 -25.05
C ASP A 102 19.15 3.17 -26.42
N PRO A 103 18.45 4.31 -26.53
CA PRO A 103 17.91 4.81 -27.79
C PRO A 103 18.97 4.94 -28.91
N ALA A 104 20.23 5.24 -28.55
CA ALA A 104 21.32 5.38 -29.49
C ALA A 104 21.75 4.03 -30.16
N MET A 105 21.45 2.91 -29.48
CA MET A 105 21.79 1.56 -29.93
C MET A 105 20.61 0.81 -30.55
N ALA A 106 19.40 1.36 -30.48
CA ALA A 106 18.20 0.68 -30.95
C ALA A 106 18.11 0.63 -32.49
N LYS A 107 17.97 -0.58 -33.04
CA LYS A 107 17.67 -0.78 -34.46
C LYS A 107 16.15 -0.70 -34.69
N GLY A 108 15.59 0.51 -34.66
CA GLY A 108 14.15 0.73 -34.83
C GLY A 108 13.51 1.39 -33.63
N ILE A 109 12.33 0.91 -33.21
CA ILE A 109 11.66 1.44 -32.01
C ILE A 109 12.30 0.87 -30.75
N VAL A 110 12.69 1.75 -29.84
CA VAL A 110 13.23 1.41 -28.52
C VAL A 110 12.26 0.48 -27.79
N LYS A 111 12.76 -0.63 -27.26
CA LYS A 111 11.97 -1.55 -26.44
C LYS A 111 11.63 -0.89 -25.12
N ARG A 112 10.37 -1.05 -24.70
CA ARG A 112 9.83 -0.54 -23.43
C ARG A 112 9.17 -1.66 -22.67
N GLY A 113 9.19 -1.54 -21.34
CA GLY A 113 8.50 -2.45 -20.45
C GLY A 113 8.14 -1.75 -19.16
N VAL A 114 7.14 -2.28 -18.45
CA VAL A 114 6.79 -1.82 -17.13
C VAL A 114 7.89 -2.25 -16.17
N THR A 115 8.49 -1.27 -15.52
CA THR A 115 9.55 -1.46 -14.52
C THR A 115 8.98 -1.52 -13.12
N GLU A 116 7.84 -0.83 -12.89
CA GLU A 116 7.18 -0.77 -11.61
C GLU A 116 5.69 -0.48 -11.79
N LEU A 117 4.84 -1.10 -10.98
CA LEU A 117 3.43 -0.76 -10.85
C LEU A 117 3.19 -0.20 -9.45
N VAL A 118 3.11 1.13 -9.35
CA VAL A 118 2.90 1.84 -8.09
C VAL A 118 1.40 1.95 -7.81
N THR A 119 1.01 1.56 -6.59
CA THR A 119 -0.39 1.63 -6.14
C THR A 119 -0.46 2.35 -4.79
N PRO A 120 -1.65 2.75 -4.31
CA PRO A 120 -1.77 3.40 -3.00
C PRO A 120 -1.16 2.59 -1.85
N GLY A 121 -1.30 1.25 -1.88
CA GLY A 121 -0.77 0.34 -0.85
C GLY A 121 0.66 -0.12 -1.11
N VAL A 122 1.19 0.07 -2.31
CA VAL A 122 2.50 -0.45 -2.73
C VAL A 122 3.33 0.67 -3.34
N SER A 123 4.18 1.28 -2.53
CA SER A 123 5.13 2.30 -2.96
C SER A 123 6.36 2.28 -2.06
N PHE A 124 7.55 2.37 -2.65
CA PHE A 124 8.82 2.58 -1.96
C PHE A 124 9.29 4.04 -2.03
N ASN A 125 8.61 4.89 -2.79
CA ASN A 125 9.06 6.25 -3.01
C ASN A 125 8.75 7.12 -1.79
N ASP A 126 9.78 7.60 -1.08
CA ASP A 126 9.67 8.47 0.09
C ASP A 126 8.90 9.76 -0.20
N ASN A 127 8.85 10.22 -1.45
CA ASN A 127 8.07 11.39 -1.85
C ASN A 127 6.56 11.09 -1.92
N VAL A 128 6.19 9.81 -2.10
CA VAL A 128 4.80 9.34 -2.08
C VAL A 128 4.33 9.17 -0.64
N LEU A 129 5.20 8.63 0.22
CA LEU A 129 4.90 8.20 1.57
C LEU A 129 5.10 9.31 2.60
N ASP A 130 4.23 9.36 3.61
CA ASP A 130 4.53 10.03 4.88
C ASP A 130 5.33 9.04 5.74
N THR A 131 6.63 9.20 5.80
CA THR A 131 7.55 8.28 6.51
C THR A 131 7.21 8.12 8.00
N ARG A 132 6.47 9.08 8.60
CA ARG A 132 6.00 9.03 9.99
C ARG A 132 4.75 8.20 10.19
N ARG A 133 4.15 7.68 9.12
CA ARG A 133 2.98 6.79 9.12
C ARG A 133 3.29 5.51 8.39
N ASN A 134 2.66 4.42 8.83
CA ASN A 134 2.68 3.19 8.05
C ASN A 134 1.79 3.34 6.82
N ASN A 135 2.24 2.75 5.70
CA ASN A 135 1.46 2.64 4.47
C ASN A 135 1.05 1.18 4.28
N TYR A 136 -0.06 0.79 4.89
CA TYR A 136 -0.47 -0.61 4.84
C TYR A 136 -1.21 -0.95 3.55
N LEU A 137 -0.76 -2.01 2.89
CA LEU A 137 -1.54 -2.83 1.99
C LEU A 137 -2.25 -3.88 2.83
N ALA A 138 -3.56 -4.04 2.68
CA ALA A 138 -4.32 -5.07 3.36
C ALA A 138 -4.89 -6.10 2.37
N ALA A 139 -5.13 -7.33 2.83
CA ALA A 139 -5.93 -8.31 2.12
C ALA A 139 -6.97 -8.90 3.06
N VAL A 140 -8.20 -9.06 2.55
CA VAL A 140 -9.32 -9.68 3.28
C VAL A 140 -9.76 -10.94 2.55
N HIS A 141 -9.73 -12.07 3.25
CA HIS A 141 -10.31 -13.32 2.79
C HIS A 141 -11.65 -13.58 3.48
N PHE A 142 -12.62 -14.00 2.69
CA PHE A 142 -13.97 -14.39 3.15
C PHE A 142 -13.99 -15.90 3.30
N GLY A 143 -13.94 -16.38 4.55
CA GLY A 143 -14.00 -17.80 4.86
C GLY A 143 -15.31 -18.42 4.36
N LYS A 144 -15.20 -19.61 3.80
CA LYS A 144 -16.38 -20.39 3.42
C LYS A 144 -16.75 -21.27 4.60
N GLY A 145 -17.96 -21.13 5.13
CA GLY A 145 -18.50 -22.07 6.10
C GLY A 145 -18.35 -23.52 5.63
N GLY A 146 -17.74 -24.36 6.45
CA GLY A 146 -17.52 -25.77 6.18
C GLY A 146 -17.39 -26.55 7.50
N ALA A 147 -17.25 -27.86 7.44
CA ALA A 147 -17.20 -28.73 8.63
C ALA A 147 -16.06 -28.37 9.63
N SER A 148 -15.07 -27.59 9.21
CA SER A 148 -13.93 -27.16 10.01
C SER A 148 -13.82 -25.65 10.20
N HIS A 149 -14.74 -24.85 9.63
CA HIS A 149 -14.66 -23.37 9.66
C HIS A 149 -16.05 -22.78 9.94
N PRO A 150 -16.20 -21.88 10.92
CA PRO A 150 -17.43 -21.11 11.12
C PRO A 150 -17.80 -20.35 9.83
N ALA A 151 -19.09 -20.27 9.54
CA ALA A 151 -19.60 -19.63 8.31
C ALA A 151 -19.31 -18.12 8.22
N ASP A 152 -18.87 -17.48 9.33
CA ASP A 152 -18.65 -16.04 9.47
C ASP A 152 -17.22 -15.72 9.89
N GLU A 153 -16.25 -16.54 9.50
CA GLU A 153 -14.85 -16.30 9.79
C GLU A 153 -14.14 -15.66 8.59
N PHE A 154 -13.35 -14.64 8.86
CA PHE A 154 -12.62 -13.87 7.86
C PHE A 154 -11.13 -13.85 8.21
N GLY A 155 -10.29 -13.90 7.20
CA GLY A 155 -8.86 -13.67 7.35
C GLY A 155 -8.48 -12.24 6.93
N ILE A 156 -7.52 -11.64 7.63
CA ILE A 156 -6.96 -10.36 7.26
C ILE A 156 -5.44 -10.38 7.40
N ALA A 157 -4.77 -9.70 6.49
CA ALA A 157 -3.35 -9.42 6.61
C ALA A 157 -3.06 -7.96 6.26
N PHE A 158 -2.01 -7.41 6.85
CA PHE A 158 -1.50 -6.06 6.61
C PHE A 158 -0.01 -6.12 6.36
N LEU A 159 0.45 -5.45 5.33
CA LEU A 159 1.87 -5.30 5.05
C LEU A 159 2.20 -3.84 4.77
N ASP A 160 3.17 -3.32 5.50
CA ASP A 160 3.86 -2.08 5.13
C ASP A 160 5.15 -2.48 4.41
N ILE A 161 5.14 -2.33 3.08
CA ILE A 161 6.26 -2.75 2.23
C ILE A 161 7.53 -1.95 2.51
N SER A 162 7.41 -0.69 2.96
CA SER A 162 8.56 0.17 3.24
C SER A 162 9.32 -0.24 4.51
N THR A 163 8.62 -0.86 5.46
CA THR A 163 9.19 -1.24 6.75
C THR A 163 9.37 -2.74 6.92
N GLY A 164 8.72 -3.55 6.08
CA GLY A 164 8.64 -5.00 6.21
C GLY A 164 7.73 -5.46 7.37
N GLU A 165 6.95 -4.55 7.98
CA GLU A 165 5.99 -4.94 9.02
C GLU A 165 4.84 -5.71 8.39
N PHE A 166 4.78 -7.01 8.67
CA PHE A 166 3.78 -7.92 8.15
C PHE A 166 2.97 -8.54 9.27
N LEU A 167 1.67 -8.30 9.28
CA LEU A 167 0.74 -8.69 10.33
C LEU A 167 -0.39 -9.51 9.73
N ALA A 168 -0.89 -10.53 10.45
CA ALA A 168 -2.09 -11.24 10.02
C ALA A 168 -2.96 -11.64 11.20
N SER A 169 -4.26 -11.77 10.96
CA SER A 169 -5.26 -12.17 11.93
C SER A 169 -6.42 -12.90 11.26
N GLN A 170 -7.30 -13.44 12.09
CA GLN A 170 -8.50 -14.14 11.68
C GLN A 170 -9.59 -13.91 12.73
N GLY A 171 -10.84 -13.77 12.31
CA GLY A 171 -11.95 -13.59 13.21
C GLY A 171 -13.26 -13.21 12.50
N ASN A 172 -14.26 -12.79 13.26
CA ASN A 172 -15.56 -12.40 12.69
C ASN A 172 -15.51 -11.03 11.99
N ALA A 173 -16.56 -10.71 11.21
CA ALA A 173 -16.64 -9.46 10.44
C ALA A 173 -16.45 -8.19 11.31
N ALA A 174 -17.00 -8.18 12.53
CA ALA A 174 -16.89 -7.03 13.43
C ALA A 174 -15.42 -6.80 13.88
N TYR A 175 -14.68 -7.87 14.12
CA TYR A 175 -13.26 -7.80 14.44
C TYR A 175 -12.42 -7.32 13.25
N ILE A 176 -12.69 -7.86 12.05
CA ILE A 176 -12.01 -7.43 10.83
C ILE A 176 -12.26 -5.95 10.53
N ASP A 177 -13.52 -5.48 10.70
CA ASP A 177 -13.84 -4.06 10.54
C ASP A 177 -13.06 -3.18 11.51
N LYS A 178 -12.96 -3.57 12.79
CA LYS A 178 -12.13 -2.85 13.77
C LYS A 178 -10.67 -2.77 13.35
N LEU A 179 -10.10 -3.87 12.83
CA LEU A 179 -8.73 -3.87 12.33
C LEU A 179 -8.56 -2.95 11.13
N LEU A 180 -9.44 -3.01 10.13
CA LEU A 180 -9.44 -2.11 8.99
C LEU A 180 -9.51 -0.64 9.40
N GLN A 181 -10.35 -0.31 10.37
CA GLN A 181 -10.48 1.05 10.89
C GLN A 181 -9.23 1.51 11.68
N SER A 182 -8.63 0.61 12.47
CA SER A 182 -7.46 0.93 13.32
C SER A 182 -6.18 1.10 12.50
N PHE A 183 -5.96 0.23 11.52
CA PHE A 183 -4.77 0.27 10.66
C PHE A 183 -4.95 1.24 9.49
N ASN A 184 -6.19 1.53 9.09
CA ASN A 184 -6.55 2.42 8.00
C ASN A 184 -5.67 2.20 6.75
N PRO A 185 -5.74 1.02 6.11
CA PRO A 185 -4.88 0.66 5.01
C PRO A 185 -5.11 1.59 3.81
N ALA A 186 -4.03 1.87 3.08
CA ALA A 186 -4.09 2.69 1.87
C ALA A 186 -4.74 1.94 0.70
N GLU A 187 -4.69 0.61 0.70
CA GLU A 187 -5.31 -0.24 -0.30
C GLU A 187 -5.75 -1.57 0.32
N VAL A 188 -6.90 -2.09 -0.10
CA VAL A 188 -7.45 -3.36 0.37
C VAL A 188 -7.69 -4.31 -0.80
N LEU A 189 -7.12 -5.50 -0.71
CA LEU A 189 -7.28 -6.59 -1.67
C LEU A 189 -8.37 -7.54 -1.19
N TYR A 190 -9.22 -7.99 -2.09
CA TYR A 190 -10.16 -9.07 -1.81
C TYR A 190 -10.57 -9.80 -3.09
N CYS A 191 -11.24 -10.95 -2.92
CA CYS A 191 -11.66 -11.75 -4.05
C CYS A 191 -12.80 -11.08 -4.82
N LYS A 192 -12.70 -11.03 -6.14
CA LYS A 192 -13.64 -10.36 -7.06
C LYS A 192 -15.10 -10.78 -6.84
N ARG A 193 -15.34 -12.05 -6.52
CA ARG A 193 -16.70 -12.56 -6.24
C ARG A 193 -17.33 -11.95 -4.99
N ASN A 194 -16.52 -11.50 -4.01
CA ASN A 194 -16.99 -10.94 -2.74
C ASN A 194 -17.22 -9.41 -2.78
N ARG A 195 -17.24 -8.80 -3.97
CA ARG A 195 -17.34 -7.34 -4.12
C ARG A 195 -18.58 -6.74 -3.45
N ALA A 196 -19.74 -7.35 -3.64
CA ALA A 196 -20.99 -6.88 -3.04
C ALA A 196 -20.98 -7.04 -1.51
N GLU A 197 -20.49 -8.18 -1.04
CA GLU A 197 -20.38 -8.51 0.38
C GLU A 197 -19.38 -7.61 1.10
N PHE A 198 -18.21 -7.33 0.50
CA PHE A 198 -17.23 -6.39 1.03
C PHE A 198 -17.84 -5.00 1.22
N GLY A 199 -18.54 -4.47 0.21
CA GLY A 199 -19.21 -3.17 0.30
C GLY A 199 -20.28 -3.12 1.39
N THR A 200 -21.00 -4.21 1.62
CA THR A 200 -22.04 -4.30 2.67
C THR A 200 -21.42 -4.33 4.07
N LEU A 201 -20.34 -5.08 4.27
CA LEU A 201 -19.72 -5.29 5.59
C LEU A 201 -18.76 -4.16 5.98
N PHE A 202 -17.93 -3.69 5.05
CA PHE A 202 -16.81 -2.78 5.34
C PHE A 202 -16.96 -1.40 4.68
N GLY A 203 -17.97 -1.22 3.83
CA GLY A 203 -18.25 0.05 3.14
C GLY A 203 -17.33 0.31 1.94
N ASP A 204 -17.36 1.55 1.44
CA ASP A 204 -16.72 2.00 0.20
C ASP A 204 -15.57 3.01 0.39
N LYS A 205 -15.07 3.14 1.63
CA LYS A 205 -14.08 4.18 2.00
C LYS A 205 -12.65 3.86 1.61
N PHE A 206 -12.38 2.57 1.36
CA PHE A 206 -11.03 2.12 1.05
C PHE A 206 -10.78 2.13 -0.45
N HIS A 207 -9.56 2.45 -0.85
CA HIS A 207 -9.11 2.10 -2.20
C HIS A 207 -9.03 0.58 -2.28
N THR A 208 -9.75 -0.02 -3.21
CA THR A 208 -9.85 -1.47 -3.28
C THR A 208 -9.37 -2.00 -4.62
N PHE A 209 -8.74 -3.17 -4.59
CA PHE A 209 -8.43 -3.92 -5.78
C PHE A 209 -8.86 -5.39 -5.62
N THR A 210 -9.41 -5.96 -6.70
CA THR A 210 -9.92 -7.32 -6.67
C THR A 210 -9.01 -8.26 -7.45
N LEU A 211 -8.75 -9.43 -6.86
CA LEU A 211 -8.02 -10.52 -7.48
C LEU A 211 -8.95 -11.69 -7.80
N GLU A 212 -8.49 -12.60 -8.65
CA GLU A 212 -9.26 -13.79 -9.04
C GLU A 212 -9.27 -14.85 -7.93
N ASP A 213 -10.28 -15.71 -7.95
CA ASP A 213 -10.58 -16.70 -6.90
C ASP A 213 -9.43 -17.65 -6.57
N TRP A 214 -8.63 -18.02 -7.56
CA TRP A 214 -7.55 -18.99 -7.39
C TRP A 214 -6.44 -18.51 -6.43
N ALA A 215 -6.23 -17.19 -6.34
CA ALA A 215 -5.27 -16.61 -5.41
C ALA A 215 -5.72 -16.75 -3.94
N PHE A 216 -7.03 -16.90 -3.70
CA PHE A 216 -7.62 -17.03 -2.37
C PHE A 216 -7.83 -18.49 -1.97
N THR A 217 -6.79 -19.31 -2.12
CA THR A 217 -6.80 -20.72 -1.69
C THR A 217 -5.73 -20.96 -0.64
N TYR A 218 -6.00 -21.90 0.28
CA TYR A 218 -5.06 -22.22 1.37
C TYR A 218 -3.72 -22.73 0.84
N ASP A 219 -3.76 -23.70 -0.08
CA ASP A 219 -2.53 -24.30 -0.61
C ASP A 219 -1.66 -23.27 -1.33
N PHE A 220 -2.28 -22.36 -2.06
CA PHE A 220 -1.58 -21.27 -2.73
C PHE A 220 -0.91 -20.34 -1.71
N GLY A 221 -1.69 -19.80 -0.76
CA GLY A 221 -1.17 -18.87 0.26
C GLY A 221 -0.09 -19.51 1.13
N TYR A 222 -0.31 -20.75 1.60
CA TYR A 222 0.65 -21.49 2.41
C TYR A 222 1.98 -21.74 1.69
N ASN A 223 1.93 -22.20 0.43
CA ASN A 223 3.13 -22.46 -0.35
C ASN A 223 3.88 -21.18 -0.69
N TYR A 224 3.15 -20.09 -0.99
CA TYR A 224 3.75 -18.80 -1.30
C TYR A 224 4.52 -18.22 -0.11
N LEU A 225 3.93 -18.25 1.09
CA LEU A 225 4.58 -17.85 2.35
C LEU A 225 5.79 -18.72 2.67
N ARG A 226 5.68 -20.05 2.52
CA ARG A 226 6.81 -20.96 2.74
C ARG A 226 7.99 -20.65 1.81
N GLN A 227 7.72 -20.42 0.55
CA GLN A 227 8.75 -20.09 -0.45
C GLN A 227 9.40 -18.76 -0.10
N HIS A 228 8.63 -17.73 0.24
CA HIS A 228 9.14 -16.41 0.59
C HIS A 228 10.03 -16.45 1.83
N PHE A 229 9.58 -17.08 2.90
CA PHE A 229 10.34 -17.19 4.16
C PHE A 229 11.38 -18.32 4.16
N GLN A 230 11.53 -19.06 3.08
CA GLN A 230 12.47 -20.18 2.91
C GLN A 230 12.37 -21.19 4.06
N THR A 231 11.14 -21.53 4.47
CA THR A 231 10.85 -22.42 5.59
C THR A 231 10.13 -23.70 5.15
N THR A 232 10.27 -24.75 5.92
CA THR A 232 9.54 -26.01 5.68
C THR A 232 8.12 -25.98 6.24
N SER A 233 7.85 -25.12 7.24
CA SER A 233 6.57 -25.03 7.93
C SER A 233 6.34 -23.62 8.47
N LEU A 234 5.07 -23.20 8.54
CA LEU A 234 4.67 -21.92 9.16
C LEU A 234 4.42 -22.00 10.67
N LYS A 235 4.69 -23.17 11.29
CA LYS A 235 4.52 -23.39 12.74
C LYS A 235 5.25 -22.36 13.59
N GLY A 236 6.50 -22.07 13.24
CA GLY A 236 7.34 -21.10 13.97
C GLY A 236 6.81 -19.67 13.97
N PHE A 237 5.87 -19.34 13.09
CA PHE A 237 5.23 -18.01 13.03
C PHE A 237 3.93 -17.93 13.84
N GLY A 238 3.47 -19.03 14.44
CA GLY A 238 2.23 -19.07 15.24
C GLY A 238 0.94 -19.06 14.41
N PHE A 239 1.00 -19.47 13.13
CA PHE A 239 -0.13 -19.47 12.20
C PHE A 239 -0.91 -20.78 12.13
N GLU A 240 -0.54 -21.80 12.93
CA GLU A 240 -1.36 -23.00 13.02
C GLU A 240 -2.74 -22.67 13.56
N GLY A 241 -3.78 -23.09 12.83
CA GLY A 241 -5.16 -22.78 13.18
C GLY A 241 -5.68 -21.43 12.67
N MET A 242 -4.96 -20.76 11.75
CA MET A 242 -5.39 -19.51 11.11
C MET A 242 -5.39 -19.62 9.57
N PRO A 243 -6.16 -20.54 8.97
CA PRO A 243 -6.12 -20.78 7.53
C PRO A 243 -6.51 -19.55 6.73
N ASP A 244 -7.52 -18.78 7.16
CA ASP A 244 -7.97 -17.59 6.45
C ASP A 244 -6.94 -16.44 6.53
N GLY A 245 -6.24 -16.32 7.67
CA GLY A 245 -5.12 -15.39 7.82
C GLY A 245 -3.93 -15.76 6.92
N ILE A 246 -3.64 -17.05 6.74
CA ILE A 246 -2.61 -17.55 5.80
C ILE A 246 -2.99 -17.20 4.36
N ILE A 247 -4.25 -17.40 3.97
CA ILE A 247 -4.74 -17.03 2.63
C ILE A 247 -4.53 -15.54 2.40
N ALA A 248 -4.99 -14.70 3.31
CA ALA A 248 -4.87 -13.25 3.20
C ALA A 248 -3.40 -12.80 3.08
N ALA A 249 -2.51 -13.37 3.90
CA ALA A 249 -1.08 -13.06 3.85
C ALA A 249 -0.43 -13.51 2.53
N GLY A 250 -0.77 -14.70 2.03
CA GLY A 250 -0.28 -15.21 0.75
C GLY A 250 -0.71 -14.34 -0.43
N VAL A 251 -1.95 -13.83 -0.40
CA VAL A 251 -2.50 -12.90 -1.42
C VAL A 251 -1.68 -11.62 -1.49
N ILE A 252 -1.28 -11.04 -0.35
CA ILE A 252 -0.44 -9.83 -0.33
C ILE A 252 0.89 -10.08 -1.04
N LEU A 253 1.61 -11.15 -0.70
CA LEU A 253 2.89 -11.45 -1.34
C LEU A 253 2.75 -11.73 -2.83
N HIS A 254 1.67 -12.40 -3.24
CA HIS A 254 1.37 -12.61 -4.64
C HIS A 254 1.15 -11.29 -5.38
N TYR A 255 0.35 -10.39 -4.81
CA TYR A 255 0.09 -9.07 -5.38
C TYR A 255 1.36 -8.24 -5.56
N LEU A 256 2.31 -8.31 -4.61
CA LEU A 256 3.61 -7.66 -4.75
C LEU A 256 4.40 -8.19 -5.95
N ASN A 257 4.34 -9.49 -6.20
CA ASN A 257 5.00 -10.06 -7.38
C ASN A 257 4.31 -9.62 -8.69
N GLU A 258 2.98 -9.54 -8.72
CA GLU A 258 2.22 -9.02 -9.88
C GLU A 258 2.48 -7.52 -10.14
N THR A 259 2.84 -6.77 -9.11
CA THR A 259 3.20 -5.35 -9.20
C THR A 259 4.69 -5.12 -9.47
N GLU A 260 5.43 -6.16 -9.89
CA GLU A 260 6.86 -6.15 -10.25
C GLU A 260 7.82 -5.82 -9.09
N HIS A 261 7.37 -5.94 -7.84
CA HIS A 261 8.22 -5.76 -6.67
C HIS A 261 8.97 -7.05 -6.36
N LYS A 262 10.25 -7.12 -6.74
CA LYS A 262 11.07 -8.35 -6.67
C LYS A 262 12.00 -8.40 -5.46
N ASP A 263 12.39 -7.25 -4.92
CA ASP A 263 13.27 -7.18 -3.75
C ASP A 263 12.46 -7.07 -2.46
N LEU A 264 12.06 -8.22 -1.93
CA LEU A 264 11.24 -8.35 -0.73
C LEU A 264 11.98 -9.03 0.44
N GLN A 265 13.32 -9.08 0.39
CA GLN A 265 14.15 -9.80 1.38
C GLN A 265 14.04 -9.20 2.79
N HIS A 266 13.70 -7.92 2.90
CA HIS A 266 13.51 -7.24 4.18
C HIS A 266 12.21 -7.65 4.90
N ILE A 267 11.28 -8.31 4.21
CA ILE A 267 10.09 -8.91 4.81
C ILE A 267 10.46 -10.29 5.34
N THR A 268 10.96 -10.34 6.57
CA THR A 268 11.55 -11.55 7.15
C THR A 268 10.60 -12.38 7.98
N ARG A 269 9.46 -11.83 8.37
CA ARG A 269 8.48 -12.54 9.22
C ARG A 269 7.08 -11.97 9.04
N VAL A 270 6.10 -12.79 9.34
CA VAL A 270 4.71 -12.39 9.58
C VAL A 270 4.39 -12.58 11.06
N THR A 271 3.67 -11.63 11.65
CA THR A 271 3.34 -11.63 13.08
C THR A 271 1.83 -11.75 13.25
N ARG A 272 1.39 -12.64 14.12
CA ARG A 272 -0.02 -12.79 14.47
C ARG A 272 -0.49 -11.59 15.32
N LEU A 273 -1.64 -11.02 14.96
CA LEU A 273 -2.38 -10.09 15.80
C LEU A 273 -3.37 -10.89 16.66
N GLU A 274 -3.24 -10.79 17.98
CA GLU A 274 -4.11 -11.45 18.94
C GLU A 274 -5.15 -10.46 19.45
N GLU A 275 -6.44 -10.82 19.36
CA GLU A 275 -7.55 -9.94 19.77
C GLU A 275 -7.47 -9.59 21.26
N ASP A 276 -7.16 -10.56 22.10
CA ASP A 276 -7.15 -10.42 23.55
C ASP A 276 -6.04 -9.53 24.11
N ARG A 277 -5.02 -9.24 23.32
CA ARG A 277 -3.82 -8.51 23.75
C ARG A 277 -4.03 -7.01 23.88
N TYR A 278 -5.02 -6.46 23.16
CA TYR A 278 -5.23 -5.03 23.03
C TYR A 278 -6.60 -4.60 23.52
N VAL A 279 -6.70 -3.36 24.00
CA VAL A 279 -7.98 -2.67 24.14
C VAL A 279 -8.37 -2.17 22.76
N TRP A 280 -9.41 -2.77 22.19
CA TRP A 280 -9.89 -2.40 20.87
C TRP A 280 -10.75 -1.15 20.96
N LEU A 281 -10.28 -0.10 20.34
CA LEU A 281 -11.01 1.15 20.18
C LEU A 281 -11.81 1.08 18.89
N ASP A 282 -13.12 1.28 18.97
CA ASP A 282 -13.92 1.38 17.76
C ASP A 282 -13.71 2.72 17.04
N ARG A 283 -14.18 2.81 15.82
CA ARG A 283 -14.04 4.00 14.98
C ARG A 283 -14.62 5.25 15.63
N PHE A 284 -15.76 5.12 16.32
CA PHE A 284 -16.41 6.25 16.96
C PHE A 284 -15.57 6.76 18.13
N THR A 285 -15.00 5.85 18.90
CA THR A 285 -14.07 6.16 19.98
C THR A 285 -12.82 6.86 19.48
N ILE A 286 -12.13 6.30 18.46
CA ILE A 286 -10.94 6.91 17.85
C ILE A 286 -11.24 8.32 17.33
N ARG A 287 -12.39 8.49 16.65
CA ARG A 287 -12.83 9.76 16.11
C ARG A 287 -13.22 10.75 17.21
N ASN A 288 -14.05 10.33 18.18
CA ASN A 288 -14.58 11.22 19.22
C ASN A 288 -13.49 11.68 20.19
N LEU A 289 -12.48 10.84 20.45
CA LEU A 289 -11.28 11.21 21.20
C LEU A 289 -10.25 11.98 20.39
N GLU A 290 -10.50 12.18 19.08
CA GLU A 290 -9.58 12.85 18.15
C GLU A 290 -8.15 12.33 18.25
N LEU A 291 -7.99 11.00 18.35
CA LEU A 291 -6.68 10.39 18.60
C LEU A 291 -5.69 10.68 17.46
N THR A 292 -6.12 10.49 16.22
CA THR A 292 -5.23 10.54 15.05
C THR A 292 -5.60 11.59 14.00
N ALA A 293 -6.84 12.10 14.07
CA ALA A 293 -7.35 13.14 13.18
C ALA A 293 -8.33 14.04 13.93
N ALA A 294 -8.28 15.34 13.71
CA ALA A 294 -9.24 16.28 14.26
C ALA A 294 -10.58 16.19 13.52
N GLN A 295 -11.69 16.48 14.22
CA GLN A 295 -13.03 16.51 13.63
C GLN A 295 -13.32 17.82 12.91
N GLN A 296 -12.69 18.91 13.35
CA GLN A 296 -12.86 20.24 12.78
C GLN A 296 -11.63 20.63 11.98
N GLU A 297 -11.85 21.43 10.94
CA GLU A 297 -10.78 22.04 10.16
C GLU A 297 -9.95 22.99 11.06
N GLY A 298 -8.63 22.81 11.04
CA GLY A 298 -7.72 23.52 11.94
C GLY A 298 -7.61 22.95 13.35
N GLY A 299 -8.36 21.91 13.70
CA GLY A 299 -8.23 21.20 14.97
C GLY A 299 -6.90 20.44 15.11
N VAL A 300 -6.48 20.18 16.33
CA VAL A 300 -5.21 19.50 16.65
C VAL A 300 -5.52 18.15 17.30
N PRO A 301 -5.26 17.01 16.61
CA PRO A 301 -5.49 15.69 17.18
C PRO A 301 -4.48 15.35 18.28
N LEU A 302 -4.86 14.44 19.19
CA LEU A 302 -4.03 14.04 20.33
C LEU A 302 -2.62 13.60 19.91
N ILE A 303 -2.51 12.82 18.84
CA ILE A 303 -1.21 12.36 18.33
C ILE A 303 -0.27 13.52 18.01
N GLN A 304 -0.78 14.63 17.51
CA GLN A 304 0.05 15.78 17.14
C GLN A 304 0.67 16.47 18.36
N ILE A 305 -0.02 16.42 19.50
CA ILE A 305 0.50 16.94 20.78
C ILE A 305 1.52 15.97 21.38
N LEU A 306 1.24 14.66 21.30
CA LEU A 306 2.09 13.63 21.91
C LEU A 306 3.35 13.32 21.07
N ASP A 307 3.25 13.46 19.75
CA ASP A 307 4.35 13.07 18.85
C ASP A 307 5.51 14.08 18.89
N GLN A 308 6.38 13.86 19.85
CA GLN A 308 7.66 14.56 20.01
C GLN A 308 8.82 13.68 19.51
N THR A 309 8.52 12.61 18.78
CA THR A 309 9.54 11.67 18.29
C THR A 309 10.43 12.32 17.23
N VAL A 310 11.72 11.98 17.25
CA VAL A 310 12.71 12.50 16.29
C VAL A 310 12.77 11.62 15.04
N THR A 311 12.49 10.29 15.18
CA THR A 311 12.57 9.36 14.05
C THR A 311 11.20 8.99 13.49
N PRO A 312 11.12 8.70 12.19
CA PRO A 312 9.92 8.12 11.58
C PRO A 312 9.49 6.81 12.27
N MET A 313 10.44 5.97 12.67
CA MET A 313 10.16 4.70 13.36
C MET A 313 9.49 4.94 14.72
N GLY A 314 9.97 5.90 15.51
CA GLY A 314 9.35 6.30 16.77
C GLY A 314 7.93 6.83 16.58
N ALA A 315 7.71 7.66 15.56
CA ALA A 315 6.39 8.20 15.24
C ALA A 315 5.40 7.09 14.88
N ARG A 316 5.80 6.12 14.04
CA ARG A 316 4.97 4.95 13.71
C ARG A 316 4.65 4.10 14.93
N LEU A 317 5.64 3.86 15.80
CA LEU A 317 5.45 3.08 17.02
C LEU A 317 4.50 3.78 18.00
N LEU A 318 4.66 5.09 18.22
CA LEU A 318 3.76 5.88 19.06
C LEU A 318 2.31 5.83 18.56
N ARG A 319 2.12 6.00 17.26
CA ARG A 319 0.80 5.91 16.63
C ARG A 319 0.18 4.53 16.82
N LYS A 320 0.97 3.47 16.65
CA LYS A 320 0.53 2.09 16.89
C LYS A 320 0.13 1.87 18.36
N TRP A 321 0.88 2.37 19.31
CA TRP A 321 0.57 2.26 20.73
C TRP A 321 -0.69 3.04 21.12
N LEU A 322 -0.92 4.18 20.48
CA LEU A 322 -2.12 4.98 20.73
C LEU A 322 -3.39 4.29 20.19
N ASN A 323 -3.31 3.70 19.00
CA ASN A 323 -4.45 3.02 18.36
C ASN A 323 -4.73 1.64 18.95
N LEU A 324 -3.69 0.95 19.46
CA LEU A 324 -3.72 -0.40 19.99
C LEU A 324 -3.11 -0.43 21.41
N PRO A 325 -3.77 0.15 22.41
CA PRO A 325 -3.29 0.13 23.79
C PRO A 325 -3.29 -1.30 24.33
N LEU A 326 -2.25 -1.66 25.08
CA LEU A 326 -2.17 -2.97 25.73
C LEU A 326 -3.21 -3.10 26.83
N LYS A 327 -3.74 -4.32 27.01
CA LYS A 327 -4.71 -4.67 28.05
C LYS A 327 -4.05 -5.31 29.27
N GLU A 328 -3.00 -6.12 29.04
CA GLU A 328 -2.33 -6.85 30.10
C GLU A 328 -1.32 -5.99 30.85
N LYS A 329 -1.46 -5.95 32.18
CA LYS A 329 -0.58 -5.19 33.08
C LYS A 329 0.89 -5.59 32.91
N ALA A 330 1.19 -6.90 32.78
CA ALA A 330 2.55 -7.40 32.65
C ALA A 330 3.26 -6.83 31.40
N LEU A 331 2.57 -6.77 30.27
CA LEU A 331 3.11 -6.22 29.02
C LEU A 331 3.24 -4.68 29.08
N ILE A 332 2.36 -4.03 29.83
CA ILE A 332 2.46 -2.57 30.09
C ILE A 332 3.69 -2.28 30.95
N ASP A 333 3.86 -3.04 32.04
CA ASP A 333 5.01 -2.89 32.94
C ASP A 333 6.33 -3.17 32.22
N GLU A 334 6.38 -4.17 31.32
CA GLU A 334 7.56 -4.45 30.49
C GLU A 334 7.95 -3.24 29.63
N ARG A 335 6.98 -2.60 28.95
CA ARG A 335 7.21 -1.36 28.20
C ARG A 335 7.71 -0.22 29.09
N LEU A 336 7.09 -0.03 30.24
CA LEU A 336 7.47 1.01 31.18
C LEU A 336 8.87 0.80 31.75
N ASN A 337 9.21 -0.45 32.10
CA ASN A 337 10.55 -0.81 32.56
C ASN A 337 11.63 -0.56 31.50
N MET A 338 11.33 -0.89 30.22
CA MET A 338 12.26 -0.59 29.13
C MET A 338 12.48 0.91 28.97
N VAL A 339 11.42 1.70 29.07
CA VAL A 339 11.52 3.16 29.00
C VAL A 339 12.32 3.70 30.19
N SER A 340 12.04 3.23 31.41
CA SER A 340 12.77 3.62 32.62
C SER A 340 14.27 3.31 32.49
N LEU A 341 14.62 2.10 32.04
CA LEU A 341 16.01 1.72 31.80
C LEU A 341 16.72 2.71 30.86
N LEU A 342 16.07 3.09 29.77
CA LEU A 342 16.66 3.99 28.78
C LEU A 342 16.66 5.46 29.20
N THR A 343 15.80 5.85 30.16
CA THR A 343 15.78 7.21 30.71
C THR A 343 16.77 7.39 31.86
N ASP A 344 16.97 6.36 32.66
CA ASP A 344 17.78 6.41 33.89
C ASP A 344 19.25 6.14 33.61
N ASP A 345 19.56 5.35 32.56
CA ASP A 345 20.94 4.98 32.21
C ASP A 345 21.38 5.57 30.88
N ILE A 346 22.25 6.58 30.97
CA ILE A 346 22.82 7.30 29.83
C ILE A 346 23.72 6.39 28.97
N GLU A 347 24.41 5.43 29.60
CA GLU A 347 25.35 4.56 28.88
C GLU A 347 24.64 3.64 27.90
N TYR A 348 23.42 3.20 28.20
CA TYR A 348 22.57 2.45 27.25
C TYR A 348 21.92 3.33 26.19
N ALA A 349 21.55 4.56 26.52
CA ALA A 349 20.86 5.45 25.61
C ALA A 349 21.80 6.07 24.53
N LEU A 350 23.06 6.33 24.86
CA LEU A 350 24.04 6.96 23.95
C LEU A 350 24.40 6.11 22.73
N PRO A 351 24.70 4.79 22.86
CA PRO A 351 24.95 3.93 21.69
C PRO A 351 23.77 3.81 20.76
N LEU A 352 22.54 3.71 21.31
CA LEU A 352 21.30 3.69 20.54
C LEU A 352 21.06 5.01 19.80
N GLY A 353 21.37 6.13 20.43
CA GLY A 353 21.31 7.46 19.80
C GLY A 353 22.38 7.66 18.71
N ALA A 354 23.54 7.06 18.84
CA ALA A 354 24.62 7.11 17.85
C ALA A 354 24.29 6.22 16.64
N LEU A 355 23.80 4.99 16.87
CA LEU A 355 23.31 4.09 15.82
C LEU A 355 22.16 4.73 15.02
N GLY A 356 21.22 5.37 15.68
CA GLY A 356 20.13 6.07 15.00
C GLY A 356 20.59 7.21 14.11
N ARG A 357 21.67 7.91 14.44
CA ARG A 357 22.27 8.97 13.60
C ARG A 357 23.00 8.39 12.39
N LEU A 358 23.64 7.23 12.53
CA LEU A 358 24.33 6.53 11.44
C LEU A 358 23.37 5.97 10.38
N PHE A 359 22.15 5.59 10.79
CA PHE A 359 21.12 5.06 9.89
C PHE A 359 20.05 6.09 9.48
N GLY A 360 20.35 7.40 9.62
CA GLY A 360 19.45 8.48 9.21
C GLY A 360 18.21 8.67 10.07
N GLY A 361 18.14 8.00 11.21
CA GLY A 361 17.02 8.09 12.13
C GLY A 361 17.49 8.03 13.58
N GLY A 362 17.56 9.19 14.27
CA GLY A 362 18.04 9.28 15.64
C GLY A 362 17.21 8.52 16.65
N PHE A 363 17.58 7.33 17.00
CA PHE A 363 17.15 6.68 18.23
C PHE A 363 17.89 7.36 19.40
N ALA A 364 17.47 8.57 19.74
CA ALA A 364 18.08 9.28 20.84
C ALA A 364 17.28 9.04 22.13
N ARG A 365 17.97 9.02 23.27
CA ARG A 365 17.38 9.11 24.62
C ARG A 365 16.17 10.07 24.68
N ARG A 366 16.23 11.16 23.90
CA ARG A 366 15.15 12.15 23.81
C ARG A 366 13.84 11.58 23.23
N GLU A 367 13.86 10.58 22.38
CA GLU A 367 12.66 9.97 21.82
C GLU A 367 11.96 9.08 22.83
N LEU A 368 12.73 8.28 23.56
CA LEU A 368 12.20 7.40 24.61
C LEU A 368 11.75 8.18 25.84
N VAL A 369 12.49 9.22 26.22
CA VAL A 369 12.13 10.14 27.33
C VAL A 369 10.86 10.95 27.00
N ARG A 370 10.67 11.31 25.73
CA ARG A 370 9.47 12.04 25.29
C ARG A 370 8.24 11.18 25.12
N LEU A 371 8.40 9.86 24.99
CA LEU A 371 7.30 8.90 25.00
C LEU A 371 6.71 8.67 26.40
N CYS A 372 7.47 8.99 27.46
CA CYS A 372 6.99 8.98 28.83
C CYS A 372 7.32 10.33 29.48
N PRO A 373 6.31 11.14 29.82
CA PRO A 373 6.55 12.35 30.60
C PRO A 373 7.18 11.95 31.94
N SER A 374 8.35 12.49 32.23
CA SER A 374 8.98 12.36 33.54
C SER A 374 7.96 12.76 34.59
N LYS A 375 7.76 11.92 35.60
CA LYS A 375 7.12 12.39 36.84
C LYS A 375 7.93 13.60 37.31
N SER A 376 7.38 14.79 37.15
CA SER A 376 7.88 15.95 37.84
C SER A 376 7.87 15.63 39.32
N ARG A 377 9.02 15.68 39.96
CA ARG A 377 9.13 15.75 41.40
C ARG A 377 8.45 16.99 41.91
#